data_57b919804cc32d702ee47c13d11024ce
#
_entry.id   57b919804cc32d702ee47c13d11024ce
#
_cell.length_a   1.000
_cell.length_b   1.000
_cell.length_c   1.000
_cell.angle_alpha   90.00
_cell.angle_beta   90.00
_cell.angle_gamma   90.00
#
_symmetry.space_group_name_H-M   'P 1'
#
loop_
_entity.id
_entity.type
_entity.pdbx_description
1 polymer ?
#
loop_
_entity_poly.entity_id
_entity_poly.type
_entity_poly.pdbx_seq_one_letter_code
_entity_poly.pdbx_strand_id
1 'polypeptide(L)'
;FLLRNVSAEELPFLFSELSKLDLATPGFDSVGDITACPGTDTCNLAISNSTNISVELEKVIYAEYPELIYNHDIKIKISGCMNACGQHSLAQIGFHGSSFKVGTSVVPALQVLLGGGTLGNGAGRISDKVIKVASKRGPDVLRALFDDFEKNAVEGEYFNSYYDKQGKDYFYQLLKPLADNSTLSANDFVDWDSNQKFQTAIGV
;
A
#
# COMPACT_ATOMS: atom_id res chain seq x y z
N PHE A 1 1.38 -1.95 -19.50
CA PHE A 1 1.12 -2.59 -20.81
C PHE A 1 1.65 -4.02 -20.85
N LEU A 2 0.99 -4.89 -21.63
CA LEU A 2 1.47 -6.22 -21.95
C LEU A 2 1.64 -6.30 -23.48
N LEU A 3 2.88 -6.44 -23.92
CA LEU A 3 3.20 -6.72 -25.34
C LEU A 3 3.35 -8.22 -25.52
N ARG A 4 2.63 -8.78 -26.51
CA ARG A 4 2.64 -10.22 -26.79
C ARG A 4 3.40 -10.50 -28.08
N ASN A 5 3.91 -11.73 -28.21
CA ASN A 5 4.57 -12.22 -29.43
C ASN A 5 5.82 -11.39 -29.81
N VAL A 6 6.58 -10.94 -28.82
CA VAL A 6 7.85 -10.23 -28.99
C VAL A 6 8.98 -11.26 -29.01
N SER A 7 9.83 -11.21 -30.02
CA SER A 7 11.04 -12.04 -30.08
C SER A 7 12.15 -11.46 -29.21
N ALA A 8 13.09 -12.29 -28.77
CA ALA A 8 14.21 -11.84 -27.95
C ALA A 8 15.08 -10.78 -28.68
N GLU A 9 15.17 -10.88 -30.00
CA GLU A 9 15.97 -9.96 -30.86
C GLU A 9 15.31 -8.55 -30.90
N GLU A 10 14.00 -8.46 -30.73
CA GLU A 10 13.25 -7.19 -30.74
C GLU A 10 13.28 -6.44 -29.38
N LEU A 11 13.66 -7.12 -28.29
CA LEU A 11 13.63 -6.51 -26.94
C LEU A 11 14.48 -5.24 -26.83
N PRO A 12 15.73 -5.16 -27.37
CA PRO A 12 16.53 -3.94 -27.28
C PRO A 12 15.88 -2.75 -28.02
N PHE A 13 15.27 -3.02 -29.18
CA PHE A 13 14.56 -2.00 -29.96
C PHE A 13 13.33 -1.50 -29.18
N LEU A 14 12.49 -2.42 -28.71
CA LEU A 14 11.30 -2.06 -27.93
C LEU A 14 11.65 -1.30 -26.66
N PHE A 15 12.65 -1.72 -25.92
CA PHE A 15 13.11 -1.01 -24.72
C PHE A 15 13.54 0.43 -25.07
N SER A 16 14.29 0.61 -26.17
CA SER A 16 14.69 1.94 -26.64
C SER A 16 13.51 2.83 -27.00
N GLU A 17 12.52 2.29 -27.70
CA GLU A 17 11.32 3.05 -28.11
C GLU A 17 10.40 3.37 -26.91
N LEU A 18 10.20 2.40 -26.00
CA LEU A 18 9.41 2.61 -24.80
C LEU A 18 10.08 3.57 -23.82
N SER A 19 11.40 3.56 -23.72
CA SER A 19 12.17 4.51 -22.89
C SER A 19 11.98 5.95 -23.34
N LYS A 20 11.84 6.22 -24.64
CA LYS A 20 11.54 7.58 -25.16
C LYS A 20 10.15 8.10 -24.76
N LEU A 21 9.27 7.18 -24.38
CA LEU A 21 7.90 7.45 -23.95
C LEU A 21 7.69 7.35 -22.44
N ASP A 22 8.77 7.20 -21.65
CA ASP A 22 8.74 6.93 -20.20
C ASP A 22 7.93 5.69 -19.82
N LEU A 23 7.88 4.67 -20.68
CA LEU A 23 7.13 3.43 -20.50
C LEU A 23 8.01 2.19 -20.24
N ALA A 24 9.31 2.38 -20.00
CA ALA A 24 10.27 1.31 -19.75
C ALA A 24 10.77 1.28 -18.28
N THR A 25 10.09 1.97 -17.39
CA THR A 25 10.43 1.95 -15.95
C THR A 25 10.26 0.53 -15.40
N PRO A 26 11.25 -0.01 -14.68
CA PRO A 26 11.15 -1.34 -14.07
C PRO A 26 10.10 -1.35 -12.94
N GLY A 27 9.71 -2.55 -12.49
CA GLY A 27 8.82 -2.72 -11.34
C GLY A 27 7.50 -3.44 -11.62
N PHE A 28 7.26 -3.89 -12.87
CA PHE A 28 6.08 -4.70 -13.18
C PHE A 28 5.99 -5.92 -12.27
N ASP A 29 4.82 -6.17 -11.73
CA ASP A 29 4.49 -7.27 -10.79
C ASP A 29 5.43 -7.34 -9.58
N SER A 30 6.02 -6.21 -9.17
CA SER A 30 6.87 -6.08 -7.99
C SER A 30 6.15 -5.33 -6.86
N VAL A 31 6.87 -5.06 -5.79
CA VAL A 31 6.37 -4.24 -4.67
C VAL A 31 6.00 -2.82 -5.10
N GLY A 32 6.62 -2.29 -6.17
CA GLY A 32 6.31 -0.97 -6.73
C GLY A 32 5.08 -0.95 -7.64
N ASP A 33 4.52 -2.11 -8.03
CA ASP A 33 3.31 -2.22 -8.83
C ASP A 33 2.07 -2.31 -7.91
N ILE A 34 1.72 -1.19 -7.30
CA ILE A 34 0.64 -1.13 -6.30
C ILE A 34 -0.72 -1.20 -6.98
N THR A 35 -1.54 -2.18 -6.57
CA THR A 35 -2.93 -2.26 -7.04
C THR A 35 -3.82 -1.35 -6.19
N ALA A 36 -4.44 -0.35 -6.81
CA ALA A 36 -5.39 0.53 -6.17
C ALA A 36 -6.75 0.54 -6.88
N CYS A 37 -7.86 0.63 -6.13
CA CYS A 37 -9.15 0.98 -6.71
C CYS A 37 -9.23 2.51 -6.90
N PRO A 38 -10.21 3.05 -7.65
CA PRO A 38 -10.31 4.50 -7.88
C PRO A 38 -10.42 5.36 -6.61
N GLY A 39 -10.93 4.80 -5.51
CA GLY A 39 -11.15 5.56 -4.30
C GLY A 39 -12.09 6.74 -4.49
N THR A 40 -11.92 7.81 -3.71
CA THR A 40 -12.75 9.01 -3.77
C THR A 40 -12.55 9.85 -5.04
N ASP A 41 -11.67 9.44 -5.94
CA ASP A 41 -11.53 10.08 -7.25
C ASP A 41 -12.84 9.96 -8.06
N THR A 42 -13.40 8.75 -8.17
CA THR A 42 -14.63 8.52 -8.95
C THR A 42 -15.69 7.66 -8.25
N CYS A 43 -15.39 7.08 -7.08
CA CYS A 43 -16.29 6.17 -6.38
C CYS A 43 -17.03 6.86 -5.26
N ASN A 44 -18.36 6.92 -5.34
CA ASN A 44 -19.22 7.53 -4.30
C ASN A 44 -19.27 6.74 -2.98
N LEU A 45 -18.82 5.48 -2.97
CA LEU A 45 -18.77 4.65 -1.76
C LEU A 45 -17.41 4.71 -1.05
N ALA A 46 -16.43 5.37 -1.66
CA ALA A 46 -15.10 5.43 -1.10
C ALA A 46 -15.00 6.40 0.07
N ILE A 47 -14.09 6.11 1.00
CA ILE A 47 -13.77 6.93 2.17
C ILE A 47 -12.44 7.66 1.96
N SER A 48 -11.49 7.04 1.25
CA SER A 48 -10.15 7.59 1.03
C SER A 48 -9.75 7.57 -0.43
N ASN A 49 -8.87 8.50 -0.82
CA ASN A 49 -8.30 8.59 -2.16
C ASN A 49 -7.18 7.55 -2.34
N SER A 50 -7.55 6.32 -2.69
CA SER A 50 -6.62 5.20 -2.83
C SER A 50 -5.61 5.37 -3.95
N THR A 51 -5.97 6.05 -5.06
CA THR A 51 -5.05 6.31 -6.18
C THR A 51 -3.92 7.25 -5.76
N ASN A 52 -4.22 8.34 -5.05
CA ASN A 52 -3.16 9.24 -4.59
C ASN A 52 -2.33 8.65 -3.43
N ILE A 53 -2.93 7.81 -2.59
CA ILE A 53 -2.18 7.05 -1.59
C ILE A 53 -1.17 6.12 -2.29
N SER A 54 -1.58 5.37 -3.34
CA SER A 54 -0.64 4.49 -4.05
C SER A 54 0.53 5.25 -4.66
N VAL A 55 0.28 6.39 -5.27
CA VAL A 55 1.34 7.26 -5.82
C VAL A 55 2.35 7.69 -4.75
N GLU A 56 1.88 8.06 -3.55
CA GLU A 56 2.78 8.45 -2.46
C GLU A 56 3.58 7.26 -1.91
N LEU A 57 2.97 6.07 -1.83
CA LEU A 57 3.70 4.86 -1.43
C LEU A 57 4.73 4.44 -2.48
N GLU A 58 4.38 4.50 -3.77
CA GLU A 58 5.30 4.25 -4.88
C GLU A 58 6.52 5.19 -4.82
N LYS A 59 6.31 6.49 -4.55
CA LYS A 59 7.42 7.45 -4.38
C LYS A 59 8.39 7.01 -3.28
N VAL A 60 7.88 6.53 -2.14
CA VAL A 60 8.71 6.00 -1.05
C VAL A 60 9.50 4.79 -1.51
N ILE A 61 8.86 3.84 -2.20
CA ILE A 61 9.53 2.62 -2.69
C ILE A 61 10.66 2.97 -3.65
N TYR A 62 10.38 3.77 -4.68
CA TYR A 62 11.38 4.12 -5.70
C TYR A 62 12.51 5.00 -5.16
N ALA A 63 12.24 5.87 -4.17
CA ALA A 63 13.23 6.80 -3.64
C ALA A 63 14.06 6.20 -2.48
N GLU A 64 13.45 5.38 -1.63
CA GLU A 64 14.05 4.96 -0.36
C GLU A 64 14.39 3.46 -0.33
N TYR A 65 13.69 2.64 -1.15
CA TYR A 65 13.85 1.18 -1.20
C TYR A 65 14.07 0.66 -2.64
N PRO A 66 15.01 1.23 -3.42
CA PRO A 66 15.18 0.89 -4.84
C PRO A 66 15.51 -0.59 -5.07
N GLU A 67 16.11 -1.27 -4.11
CA GLU A 67 16.41 -2.71 -4.22
C GLU A 67 15.13 -3.57 -4.20
N LEU A 68 14.09 -3.10 -3.52
CA LEU A 68 12.81 -3.82 -3.43
C LEU A 68 11.98 -3.75 -4.72
N ILE A 69 12.30 -2.87 -5.68
CA ILE A 69 11.60 -2.84 -6.98
C ILE A 69 11.74 -4.12 -7.78
N TYR A 70 12.68 -4.98 -7.40
CA TYR A 70 12.85 -6.32 -7.99
C TYR A 70 12.25 -7.43 -7.12
N ASN A 71 11.64 -7.08 -5.98
CA ASN A 71 10.94 -8.04 -5.14
C ASN A 71 9.54 -8.31 -5.71
N HIS A 72 9.28 -9.55 -6.11
CA HIS A 72 8.00 -9.99 -6.66
C HIS A 72 7.10 -10.71 -5.63
N ASP A 73 7.57 -10.87 -4.39
CA ASP A 73 6.88 -11.64 -3.35
C ASP A 73 5.98 -10.77 -2.47
N ILE A 74 6.31 -9.46 -2.36
CA ILE A 74 5.50 -8.50 -1.62
C ILE A 74 4.55 -7.79 -2.58
N LYS A 75 3.25 -7.95 -2.37
CA LYS A 75 2.21 -7.20 -3.08
C LYS A 75 1.56 -6.22 -2.14
N ILE A 76 1.44 -4.97 -2.61
CA ILE A 76 0.72 -3.92 -1.90
C ILE A 76 -0.60 -3.66 -2.63
N LYS A 77 -1.71 -3.69 -1.90
CA LYS A 77 -3.03 -3.45 -2.48
C LYS A 77 -3.85 -2.50 -1.63
N ILE A 78 -4.51 -1.54 -2.29
CA ILE A 78 -5.23 -0.46 -1.62
C ILE A 78 -6.68 -0.40 -2.13
N SER A 79 -7.62 -0.29 -1.20
CA SER A 79 -9.03 0.02 -1.52
C SER A 79 -9.45 1.30 -0.81
N GLY A 80 -10.23 2.15 -1.47
CA GLY A 80 -10.77 3.37 -0.90
C GLY A 80 -11.78 3.16 0.23
N CYS A 81 -12.25 1.92 0.44
CA CYS A 81 -13.14 1.52 1.53
C CYS A 81 -13.04 0.01 1.79
N MET A 82 -13.84 -0.49 2.72
CA MET A 82 -13.86 -1.90 3.11
C MET A 82 -14.42 -2.88 2.06
N ASN A 83 -15.01 -2.40 0.95
CA ASN A 83 -15.61 -3.23 -0.11
C ASN A 83 -14.56 -4.02 -0.93
N ALA A 84 -13.27 -3.80 -0.69
CA ALA A 84 -12.16 -4.60 -1.21
C ALA A 84 -12.02 -4.65 -2.75
N CYS A 85 -12.49 -3.63 -3.49
CA CYS A 85 -12.35 -3.57 -4.95
C CYS A 85 -10.89 -3.63 -5.42
N GLY A 86 -9.93 -3.07 -4.64
CA GLY A 86 -8.49 -3.20 -4.84
C GLY A 86 -7.90 -4.48 -4.25
N GLN A 87 -8.71 -5.41 -3.75
CA GLN A 87 -8.29 -6.70 -3.19
C GLN A 87 -7.29 -6.59 -2.02
N HIS A 88 -7.40 -5.54 -1.21
CA HIS A 88 -6.48 -5.27 -0.09
C HIS A 88 -6.33 -6.43 0.90
N SER A 89 -7.34 -7.28 1.04
CA SER A 89 -7.29 -8.46 1.92
C SER A 89 -6.54 -9.66 1.32
N LEU A 90 -6.12 -9.57 0.04
CA LEU A 90 -5.36 -10.59 -0.67
C LEU A 90 -3.94 -10.08 -1.02
N ALA A 91 -3.31 -9.38 -0.08
CA ALA A 91 -1.99 -8.82 -0.24
C ALA A 91 -1.14 -9.05 1.01
N GLN A 92 0.16 -9.10 0.84
CA GLN A 92 1.12 -9.13 1.96
C GLN A 92 1.00 -7.87 2.81
N ILE A 93 0.83 -6.71 2.14
CA ILE A 93 0.55 -5.43 2.78
C ILE A 93 -0.71 -4.85 2.15
N GLY A 94 -1.77 -4.75 2.91
CA GLY A 94 -3.06 -4.23 2.45
C GLY A 94 -3.46 -2.95 3.19
N PHE A 95 -4.14 -2.07 2.46
CA PHE A 95 -4.74 -0.87 3.06
C PHE A 95 -6.19 -0.72 2.60
N HIS A 96 -7.07 -0.32 3.49
CA HIS A 96 -8.36 0.19 3.06
C HIS A 96 -8.75 1.48 3.77
N GLY A 97 -9.44 2.34 3.03
CA GLY A 97 -9.96 3.59 3.52
C GLY A 97 -10.91 3.41 4.69
N SER A 98 -10.76 4.28 5.67
CA SER A 98 -11.53 4.34 6.90
C SER A 98 -11.52 5.76 7.44
N SER A 99 -12.14 5.98 8.59
CA SER A 99 -12.07 7.23 9.31
C SER A 99 -12.16 7.00 10.83
N PHE A 100 -11.81 8.01 11.61
CA PHE A 100 -12.07 8.05 13.05
C PHE A 100 -12.32 9.49 13.49
N LYS A 101 -12.94 9.65 14.65
CA LYS A 101 -13.28 10.97 15.22
C LYS A 101 -12.22 11.41 16.22
N VAL A 102 -11.87 12.70 16.18
CA VAL A 102 -11.05 13.38 17.17
C VAL A 102 -11.80 14.67 17.56
N GLY A 103 -12.39 14.67 18.74
CA GLY A 103 -13.31 15.72 19.14
C GLY A 103 -14.50 15.81 18.18
N THR A 104 -14.73 16.98 17.60
CA THR A 104 -15.79 17.24 16.60
C THR A 104 -15.36 17.00 15.16
N SER A 105 -14.08 16.69 14.93
CA SER A 105 -13.51 16.51 13.59
C SER A 105 -13.40 15.04 13.23
N VAL A 106 -13.43 14.77 11.92
CA VAL A 106 -13.19 13.44 11.37
C VAL A 106 -11.83 13.43 10.69
N VAL A 107 -11.04 12.39 10.93
CA VAL A 107 -9.73 12.18 10.33
C VAL A 107 -9.85 11.08 9.29
N PRO A 108 -9.42 11.30 8.02
CA PRO A 108 -9.29 10.23 7.05
C PRO A 108 -8.23 9.25 7.52
N ALA A 109 -8.50 7.95 7.39
CA ALA A 109 -7.66 6.92 7.96
C ALA A 109 -7.47 5.73 7.01
N LEU A 110 -6.43 4.96 7.27
CA LEU A 110 -6.16 3.68 6.64
C LEU A 110 -6.24 2.57 7.69
N GLN A 111 -7.01 1.54 7.41
CA GLN A 111 -6.85 0.26 8.08
C GLN A 111 -5.70 -0.48 7.44
N VAL A 112 -4.69 -0.81 8.21
CA VAL A 112 -3.54 -1.63 7.78
C VAL A 112 -3.88 -3.10 7.97
N LEU A 113 -3.62 -3.89 6.93
CA LEU A 113 -3.80 -5.34 6.94
C LEU A 113 -2.49 -5.99 6.50
N LEU A 114 -2.10 -7.09 7.14
CA LEU A 114 -0.84 -7.78 6.85
C LEU A 114 -1.03 -9.28 6.70
N GLY A 115 -0.11 -9.92 6.01
CA GLY A 115 0.03 -11.36 5.97
C GLY A 115 -0.94 -12.09 5.03
N GLY A 116 -1.65 -11.40 4.14
CA GLY A 116 -2.54 -12.01 3.14
C GLY A 116 -1.83 -12.35 1.83
N GLY A 117 -2.62 -12.77 0.84
CA GLY A 117 -2.12 -13.14 -0.49
C GLY A 117 -1.49 -14.52 -0.55
N THR A 118 -0.53 -14.69 -1.45
CA THR A 118 0.15 -15.98 -1.67
C THR A 118 1.16 -16.29 -0.56
N LEU A 119 1.30 -17.59 -0.25
CA LEU A 119 2.19 -18.09 0.80
C LEU A 119 3.48 -18.74 0.26
N GLY A 120 3.76 -18.60 -1.04
CA GLY A 120 4.95 -19.17 -1.68
C GLY A 120 4.85 -20.66 -2.01
N ASN A 121 3.83 -21.38 -1.50
CA ASN A 121 3.61 -22.82 -1.71
C ASN A 121 2.36 -23.14 -2.55
N GLY A 122 1.82 -22.15 -3.26
CA GLY A 122 0.58 -22.26 -4.04
C GLY A 122 -0.71 -22.08 -3.22
N ALA A 123 -0.61 -21.97 -1.89
CA ALA A 123 -1.72 -21.60 -1.03
C ALA A 123 -1.85 -20.07 -0.93
N GLY A 124 -3.00 -19.61 -0.46
CA GLY A 124 -3.25 -18.19 -0.20
C GLY A 124 -4.15 -18.03 1.03
N ARG A 125 -4.14 -16.84 1.59
CA ARG A 125 -4.99 -16.48 2.73
C ARG A 125 -5.44 -15.03 2.72
N ILE A 126 -6.45 -14.73 3.53
CA ILE A 126 -6.92 -13.37 3.79
C ILE A 126 -6.03 -12.76 4.89
N SER A 127 -5.65 -11.50 4.70
CA SER A 127 -4.82 -10.74 5.64
C SER A 127 -5.53 -10.43 6.96
N ASP A 128 -4.75 -10.30 8.02
CA ASP A 128 -5.21 -9.84 9.31
C ASP A 128 -5.32 -8.31 9.37
N LYS A 129 -6.40 -7.79 9.95
CA LYS A 129 -6.48 -6.37 10.31
C LYS A 129 -5.56 -6.11 11.52
N VAL A 130 -4.54 -5.27 11.33
CA VAL A 130 -3.54 -5.00 12.37
C VAL A 130 -3.86 -3.72 13.12
N ILE A 131 -3.88 -2.58 12.44
CA ILE A 131 -4.05 -1.27 13.09
C ILE A 131 -4.70 -0.26 12.13
N LYS A 132 -5.30 0.78 12.69
CA LYS A 132 -5.81 1.93 11.96
C LYS A 132 -4.94 3.16 12.27
N VAL A 133 -4.50 3.86 11.22
CA VAL A 133 -3.68 5.08 11.31
C VAL A 133 -4.31 6.21 10.51
N ALA A 134 -3.92 7.46 10.76
CA ALA A 134 -4.31 8.57 9.88
C ALA A 134 -3.79 8.32 8.45
N SER A 135 -4.57 8.69 7.43
CA SER A 135 -4.28 8.40 6.03
C SER A 135 -2.91 8.93 5.58
N LYS A 136 -2.54 10.13 6.04
CA LYS A 136 -1.24 10.75 5.75
C LYS A 136 -0.03 10.00 6.31
N ARG A 137 -0.23 9.07 7.24
CA ARG A 137 0.82 8.22 7.82
C ARG A 137 1.05 6.91 7.05
N GLY A 138 0.33 6.69 5.95
CA GLY A 138 0.55 5.53 5.06
C GLY A 138 2.01 5.34 4.67
N PRO A 139 2.72 6.37 4.19
CA PRO A 139 4.16 6.29 3.89
C PRO A 139 5.02 5.87 5.08
N ASP A 140 4.72 6.36 6.28
CA ASP A 140 5.48 6.01 7.50
C ASP A 140 5.20 4.57 7.95
N VAL A 141 3.99 4.07 7.73
CA VAL A 141 3.67 2.64 7.92
C VAL A 141 4.52 1.78 7.01
N LEU A 142 4.65 2.16 5.74
CA LEU A 142 5.44 1.41 4.77
C LEU A 142 6.93 1.39 5.16
N ARG A 143 7.49 2.55 5.54
CA ARG A 143 8.87 2.64 6.06
C ARG A 143 9.08 1.73 7.27
N ALA A 144 8.21 1.81 8.26
CA ALA A 144 8.32 1.00 9.47
C ALA A 144 8.30 -0.51 9.16
N LEU A 145 7.46 -0.93 8.20
CA LEU A 145 7.38 -2.34 7.79
C LEU A 145 8.62 -2.80 7.01
N PHE A 146 9.12 -1.98 6.10
CA PHE A 146 10.28 -2.33 5.29
C PHE A 146 11.58 -2.28 6.09
N ASP A 147 11.81 -1.24 6.88
CA ASP A 147 12.98 -1.12 7.75
C ASP A 147 13.06 -2.31 8.74
N ASP A 148 11.91 -2.71 9.28
CA ASP A 148 11.82 -3.84 10.19
C ASP A 148 12.09 -5.17 9.46
N PHE A 149 11.52 -5.36 8.29
CA PHE A 149 11.71 -6.54 7.46
C PHE A 149 13.17 -6.67 7.00
N GLU A 150 13.75 -5.62 6.43
CA GLU A 150 15.16 -5.62 5.99
C GLU A 150 16.14 -5.89 7.13
N LYS A 151 15.84 -5.38 8.33
CA LYS A 151 16.71 -5.55 9.50
C LYS A 151 16.63 -6.93 10.13
N ASN A 152 15.46 -7.56 10.15
CA ASN A 152 15.17 -8.70 11.02
C ASN A 152 14.81 -9.98 10.26
N ALA A 153 14.51 -9.90 8.96
CA ALA A 153 14.27 -11.09 8.14
C ALA A 153 15.58 -11.80 7.79
N VAL A 154 15.48 -13.10 7.56
CA VAL A 154 16.60 -13.89 7.04
C VAL A 154 16.68 -13.68 5.52
N GLU A 155 17.89 -13.70 4.96
CA GLU A 155 18.09 -13.57 3.52
C GLU A 155 17.20 -14.56 2.73
N GLY A 156 16.42 -14.04 1.79
CA GLY A 156 15.46 -14.83 1.00
C GLY A 156 14.18 -15.23 1.74
N GLU A 157 13.94 -14.72 2.95
CA GLU A 157 12.70 -14.99 3.69
C GLU A 157 11.50 -14.27 3.05
N TYR A 158 10.42 -15.00 2.77
CA TYR A 158 9.16 -14.41 2.32
C TYR A 158 8.54 -13.54 3.40
N PHE A 159 7.96 -12.40 3.02
CA PHE A 159 7.29 -11.50 3.97
C PHE A 159 6.22 -12.19 4.81
N ASN A 160 5.40 -13.08 4.22
CA ASN A 160 4.39 -13.80 4.97
C ASN A 160 4.99 -14.82 5.96
N SER A 161 6.14 -15.41 5.66
CA SER A 161 6.86 -16.28 6.61
C SER A 161 7.42 -15.48 7.79
N TYR A 162 7.97 -14.30 7.48
CA TYR A 162 8.41 -13.35 8.50
C TYR A 162 7.23 -12.87 9.37
N TYR A 163 6.10 -12.51 8.74
CA TYR A 163 4.88 -12.13 9.46
C TYR A 163 4.41 -13.23 10.41
N ASP A 164 4.38 -14.49 9.96
CA ASP A 164 3.95 -15.63 10.78
C ASP A 164 4.89 -15.90 11.96
N LYS A 165 6.18 -15.74 11.74
CA LYS A 165 7.22 -15.91 12.77
C LYS A 165 7.12 -14.86 13.86
N GLN A 166 6.87 -13.59 13.50
CA GLN A 166 6.75 -12.49 14.45
C GLN A 166 5.37 -12.44 15.12
N GLY A 167 4.32 -12.74 14.34
CA GLY A 167 2.94 -12.68 14.78
C GLY A 167 2.31 -11.28 14.72
N LYS A 168 0.98 -11.26 14.64
CA LYS A 168 0.19 -10.03 14.49
C LYS A 168 0.46 -8.97 15.58
N ASP A 169 0.61 -9.41 16.82
CA ASP A 169 0.79 -8.51 17.96
C ASP A 169 2.13 -7.75 17.89
N TYR A 170 3.17 -8.38 17.34
CA TYR A 170 4.43 -7.72 17.06
C TYR A 170 4.24 -6.52 16.12
N PHE A 171 3.59 -6.71 14.99
CA PHE A 171 3.33 -5.64 14.01
C PHE A 171 2.37 -4.58 14.56
N TYR A 172 1.42 -4.97 15.40
CA TYR A 172 0.59 -4.00 16.11
C TYR A 172 1.45 -3.08 17.00
N GLN A 173 2.39 -3.63 17.77
CA GLN A 173 3.27 -2.82 18.61
C GLN A 173 4.25 -1.97 17.79
N LEU A 174 4.78 -2.50 16.69
CA LEU A 174 5.65 -1.78 15.75
C LEU A 174 4.96 -0.52 15.21
N LEU A 175 3.71 -0.66 14.78
CA LEU A 175 2.95 0.42 14.14
C LEU A 175 2.17 1.30 15.12
N LYS A 176 2.04 0.89 16.38
CA LYS A 176 1.26 1.61 17.39
C LYS A 176 1.65 3.08 17.58
N PRO A 177 2.94 3.48 17.53
CA PRO A 177 3.32 4.89 17.61
C PRO A 177 2.71 5.75 16.49
N LEU A 178 2.49 5.17 15.30
CA LEU A 178 1.86 5.85 14.15
C LEU A 178 0.34 6.01 14.32
N ALA A 179 -0.28 5.32 15.26
CA ALA A 179 -1.70 5.45 15.58
C ALA A 179 -1.98 6.44 16.72
N ASP A 180 -0.95 7.08 17.27
CA ASP A 180 -1.11 8.04 18.35
C ASP A 180 -1.82 9.32 17.86
N ASN A 181 -3.02 9.56 18.39
CA ASN A 181 -3.84 10.72 18.04
C ASN A 181 -3.32 12.02 18.67
N SER A 182 -2.45 11.95 19.68
CA SER A 182 -1.87 13.15 20.31
C SER A 182 -0.86 13.87 19.41
N THR A 183 -0.35 13.18 18.38
CA THR A 183 0.63 13.69 17.42
C THR A 183 0.02 14.14 16.10
N LEU A 184 -1.32 14.21 15.99
CA LEU A 184 -2.02 14.66 14.79
C LEU A 184 -1.76 16.13 14.51
N SER A 185 -1.42 16.43 13.26
CA SER A 185 -1.25 17.77 12.70
C SER A 185 -2.47 18.20 11.90
N ALA A 186 -2.56 19.46 11.52
CA ALA A 186 -3.63 19.96 10.64
C ALA A 186 -3.71 19.19 9.30
N ASN A 187 -2.58 18.68 8.79
CA ASN A 187 -2.51 17.92 7.55
C ASN A 187 -3.19 16.54 7.65
N ASP A 188 -3.23 15.94 8.84
CA ASP A 188 -3.89 14.65 9.05
C ASP A 188 -5.42 14.72 8.93
N PHE A 189 -6.02 15.93 8.98
CA PHE A 189 -7.45 16.15 8.81
C PHE A 189 -7.87 16.38 7.35
N VAL A 190 -6.94 16.23 6.41
CA VAL A 190 -7.17 16.43 4.97
C VAL A 190 -6.78 15.14 4.24
N ASP A 191 -7.62 14.67 3.33
CA ASP A 191 -7.28 13.49 2.54
C ASP A 191 -6.25 13.82 1.44
N TRP A 192 -5.70 12.82 0.81
CA TRP A 192 -4.77 12.98 -0.30
C TRP A 192 -5.43 13.70 -1.48
N ASP A 193 -4.68 14.57 -2.14
CA ASP A 193 -5.14 15.42 -3.24
C ASP A 193 -6.36 16.31 -2.90
N SER A 194 -6.48 16.70 -1.64
CA SER A 194 -7.51 17.61 -1.18
C SER A 194 -6.91 18.76 -0.39
N ASN A 195 -7.52 19.95 -0.50
CA ASN A 195 -7.23 21.11 0.32
C ASN A 195 -8.33 21.40 1.35
N GLN A 196 -9.36 20.55 1.38
CA GLN A 196 -10.50 20.71 2.26
C GLN A 196 -10.42 19.75 3.44
N LYS A 197 -10.91 20.22 4.59
CA LYS A 197 -11.04 19.37 5.76
C LYS A 197 -11.93 18.17 5.44
N PHE A 198 -11.44 16.99 5.79
CA PHE A 198 -12.13 15.74 5.51
C PHE A 198 -13.51 15.69 6.17
N GLN A 199 -14.48 15.23 5.40
CA GLN A 199 -15.85 14.96 5.85
C GLN A 199 -16.28 13.62 5.26
N THR A 200 -16.92 12.80 6.10
CA THR A 200 -17.58 11.58 5.58
C THR A 200 -18.86 11.97 4.87
N ALA A 201 -19.12 11.39 3.70
CA ALA A 201 -20.42 11.54 3.05
C ALA A 201 -21.52 11.05 3.99
N ILE A 202 -22.57 11.89 4.19
CA ILE A 202 -23.72 11.54 5.00
C ILE A 202 -24.73 10.86 4.08
N GLY A 203 -25.09 9.63 4.39
CA GLY A 203 -26.27 8.99 3.80
C GLY A 203 -26.02 8.17 2.53
N VAL A 204 -24.87 7.50 2.44
CA VAL A 204 -24.67 6.43 1.46
C VAL A 204 -24.74 5.08 2.13
#